data_7c3a69650470a168b8b49766a302856d
#
_entry.id   7c3a69650470a168b8b49766a302856d
#
_cell.length_a   1.000
_cell.length_b   1.000
_cell.length_c   1.000
_cell.angle_alpha   90.00
_cell.angle_beta   90.00
_cell.angle_gamma   90.00
#
_symmetry.space_group_name_H-M   'P 1'
#
loop_
_entity.id
_entity.type
_entity.pdbx_description
1 polymer ?
#
loop_
_entity_poly.entity_id
_entity_poly.type
_entity_poly.pdbx_seq_one_letter_code
_entity_poly.pdbx_strand_id
1 'polypeptide(L)'
;MKKLLIAVLLFVCVQTSFAQTDPYIENVKHYLTINGTQEQYEGAVDAMFVMLKKQFKDYKVSDAIWKELESAKKPQVEEVKAVLVSAYKAYFTMNDIKNMTVFYESTAAKLMLADPSKLTATHRQQIGNFYDSETGQKMIVSKDGLAKIEGEISMQWSGEFYKSVIHKLAEKGYSLN
;
A
#
# COMPACT_ATOMS: atom_id res chain seq x y z
N MET A 1 -68.75 -0.90 24.85
CA MET A 1 -67.40 -0.96 25.40
C MET A 1 -66.46 -1.26 24.23
N LYS A 2 -65.86 -0.22 23.65
CA LYS A 2 -64.97 -0.34 22.52
C LYS A 2 -63.54 -0.51 23.03
N LYS A 3 -62.91 -1.65 22.80
CA LYS A 3 -61.50 -1.88 23.11
C LYS A 3 -60.64 -1.24 22.02
N LEU A 4 -59.92 -0.20 22.39
CA LEU A 4 -58.96 0.50 21.52
C LEU A 4 -57.64 -0.32 21.51
N LEU A 5 -57.31 -0.94 20.39
CA LEU A 5 -56.03 -1.63 20.17
C LEU A 5 -55.01 -0.58 19.68
N ILE A 6 -54.12 -0.18 20.56
CA ILE A 6 -52.98 0.65 20.20
C ILE A 6 -51.86 -0.27 19.69
N ALA A 7 -51.69 -0.29 18.37
CA ALA A 7 -50.53 -0.94 17.73
C ALA A 7 -49.32 0.00 17.83
N VAL A 8 -48.40 -0.29 18.75
CA VAL A 8 -47.11 0.38 18.83
C VAL A 8 -46.24 -0.19 17.72
N LEU A 9 -46.06 0.57 16.65
CA LEU A 9 -45.15 0.27 15.57
C LEU A 9 -43.74 0.61 16.04
N LEU A 10 -42.98 -0.38 16.51
CA LEU A 10 -41.54 -0.26 16.79
C LEU A 10 -40.79 -0.12 15.48
N PHE A 11 -40.51 1.13 15.10
CA PHE A 11 -39.61 1.46 13.99
C PHE A 11 -38.16 1.21 14.44
N VAL A 12 -37.69 -0.04 14.19
CA VAL A 12 -36.27 -0.37 14.40
C VAL A 12 -35.49 0.32 13.30
N CYS A 13 -34.96 1.53 13.57
CA CYS A 13 -33.94 2.17 12.74
C CYS A 13 -32.67 1.35 12.80
N VAL A 14 -32.50 0.43 11.86
CA VAL A 14 -31.19 -0.20 11.59
C VAL A 14 -30.28 0.90 11.08
N GLN A 15 -29.52 1.51 11.97
CA GLN A 15 -28.43 2.39 11.61
C GLN A 15 -27.34 1.48 11.03
N THR A 16 -27.30 1.35 9.70
CA THR A 16 -26.14 0.83 9.00
C THR A 16 -25.02 1.86 9.20
N SER A 17 -24.25 1.68 10.28
CA SER A 17 -23.01 2.39 10.44
C SER A 17 -22.08 1.94 9.30
N PHE A 18 -22.08 2.67 8.19
CA PHE A 18 -20.97 2.60 7.26
C PHE A 18 -19.74 3.00 8.08
N ALA A 19 -18.85 2.05 8.33
CA ALA A 19 -17.57 2.34 8.93
C ALA A 19 -16.88 3.36 7.99
N GLN A 20 -16.95 4.63 8.35
CA GLN A 20 -16.28 5.69 7.62
C GLN A 20 -14.79 5.44 7.79
N THR A 21 -14.15 5.01 6.72
CA THR A 21 -12.69 4.80 6.72
C THR A 21 -12.01 6.07 7.20
N ASP A 22 -11.08 5.95 8.15
CA ASP A 22 -10.33 7.12 8.65
C ASP A 22 -9.71 7.88 7.46
N PRO A 23 -10.06 9.16 7.26
CA PRO A 23 -9.52 9.93 6.14
C PRO A 23 -7.99 9.97 6.10
N TYR A 24 -7.33 9.81 7.24
CA TYR A 24 -5.87 9.70 7.31
C TYR A 24 -5.38 8.46 6.56
N ILE A 25 -6.01 7.31 6.79
CA ILE A 25 -5.66 6.04 6.14
C ILE A 25 -5.73 6.17 4.62
N GLU A 26 -6.84 6.72 4.11
CA GLU A 26 -7.05 6.88 2.67
C GLU A 26 -6.03 7.85 2.04
N ASN A 27 -5.72 8.96 2.73
CA ASN A 27 -4.73 9.92 2.23
C ASN A 27 -3.31 9.31 2.20
N VAL A 28 -2.92 8.55 3.23
CA VAL A 28 -1.61 7.87 3.23
C VAL A 28 -1.56 6.81 2.13
N LYS A 29 -2.59 5.98 1.97
CA LYS A 29 -2.64 4.97 0.90
C LYS A 29 -2.56 5.60 -0.49
N HIS A 30 -3.25 6.73 -0.70
CA HIS A 30 -3.13 7.49 -1.95
C HIS A 30 -1.71 8.01 -2.16
N TYR A 31 -1.11 8.63 -1.13
CA TYR A 31 0.28 9.08 -1.17
C TYR A 31 1.25 7.93 -1.53
N LEU A 32 1.10 6.77 -0.91
CA LEU A 32 1.91 5.57 -1.20
C LEU A 32 1.70 5.03 -2.62
N THR A 33 0.56 5.33 -3.24
CA THR A 33 0.32 4.99 -4.64
C THR A 33 1.10 5.89 -5.60
N ILE A 34 1.26 7.18 -5.27
CA ILE A 34 1.82 8.18 -6.21
C ILE A 34 3.31 8.49 -5.99
N ASN A 35 3.88 8.07 -4.86
CA ASN A 35 5.28 8.36 -4.51
C ASN A 35 6.26 7.26 -4.95
N GLY A 36 5.80 6.23 -5.68
CA GLY A 36 6.60 5.11 -6.15
C GLY A 36 6.61 3.89 -5.22
N THR A 37 6.03 4.00 -4.02
CA THR A 37 6.01 2.87 -3.05
C THR A 37 5.20 1.69 -3.59
N GLN A 38 4.04 1.93 -4.19
CA GLN A 38 3.21 0.86 -4.77
C GLN A 38 3.98 0.10 -5.85
N GLU A 39 4.62 0.79 -6.79
CA GLU A 39 5.41 0.19 -7.87
C GLU A 39 6.58 -0.64 -7.31
N GLN A 40 7.20 -0.17 -6.22
CA GLN A 40 8.28 -0.91 -5.55
C GLN A 40 7.77 -2.25 -5.00
N TYR A 41 6.63 -2.27 -4.30
CA TYR A 41 6.04 -3.51 -3.77
C TYR A 41 5.52 -4.42 -4.89
N GLU A 42 4.92 -3.87 -5.93
CA GLU A 42 4.51 -4.64 -7.11
C GLU A 42 5.71 -5.32 -7.77
N GLY A 43 6.81 -4.60 -7.93
CA GLY A 43 8.07 -5.15 -8.46
C GLY A 43 8.68 -6.22 -7.56
N ALA A 44 8.60 -6.07 -6.24
CA ALA A 44 9.05 -7.09 -5.28
C ALA A 44 8.24 -8.39 -5.39
N VAL A 45 6.91 -8.29 -5.58
CA VAL A 45 6.04 -9.45 -5.83
C VAL A 45 6.41 -10.14 -7.15
N ASP A 46 6.62 -9.36 -8.22
CA ASP A 46 7.02 -9.93 -9.52
C ASP A 46 8.37 -10.67 -9.42
N ALA A 47 9.35 -10.08 -8.75
CA ALA A 47 10.65 -10.71 -8.51
C ALA A 47 10.52 -12.00 -7.68
N MET A 48 9.65 -12.03 -6.67
CA MET A 48 9.36 -13.23 -5.89
C MET A 48 8.78 -14.34 -6.77
N PHE A 49 7.81 -14.04 -7.64
CA PHE A 49 7.25 -15.05 -8.55
C PHE A 49 8.26 -15.55 -9.57
N VAL A 50 9.14 -14.70 -10.09
CA VAL A 50 10.25 -15.13 -10.96
C VAL A 50 11.15 -16.12 -10.22
N MET A 51 11.51 -15.83 -8.97
CA MET A 51 12.31 -16.73 -8.13
C MET A 51 11.58 -18.06 -7.86
N LEU A 52 10.31 -18.02 -7.49
CA LEU A 52 9.50 -19.21 -7.22
C LEU A 52 9.36 -20.11 -8.47
N LYS A 53 9.06 -19.54 -9.62
CA LYS A 53 9.00 -20.29 -10.89
C LYS A 53 10.32 -21.00 -11.19
N LYS A 54 11.46 -20.37 -10.90
CA LYS A 54 12.78 -20.98 -11.02
C LYS A 54 12.98 -22.14 -10.02
N GLN A 55 12.56 -21.99 -8.77
CA GLN A 55 12.65 -23.04 -7.74
C GLN A 55 11.79 -24.26 -8.08
N PHE A 56 10.61 -24.03 -8.63
CA PHE A 56 9.63 -25.08 -9.01
C PHE A 56 9.73 -25.54 -10.46
N LYS A 57 10.80 -25.22 -11.21
CA LYS A 57 10.93 -25.53 -12.64
C LYS A 57 10.76 -27.03 -12.94
N ASP A 58 11.29 -27.89 -12.08
CA ASP A 58 11.28 -29.35 -12.27
C ASP A 58 9.94 -30.00 -11.87
N TYR A 59 9.08 -29.27 -11.17
CA TYR A 59 7.77 -29.74 -10.70
C TYR A 59 6.67 -29.54 -11.74
N LYS A 60 6.95 -28.87 -12.87
CA LYS A 60 6.00 -28.64 -13.98
C LYS A 60 4.67 -28.03 -13.53
N VAL A 61 4.73 -27.06 -12.60
CA VAL A 61 3.55 -26.30 -12.18
C VAL A 61 2.93 -25.61 -13.40
N SER A 62 1.63 -25.80 -13.63
CA SER A 62 0.96 -25.24 -14.82
C SER A 62 0.85 -23.70 -14.75
N ASP A 63 0.81 -23.06 -15.93
CA ASP A 63 0.63 -21.61 -16.04
C ASP A 63 -0.69 -21.13 -15.40
N ALA A 64 -1.73 -21.96 -15.43
CA ALA A 64 -3.01 -21.65 -14.79
C ALA A 64 -2.85 -21.49 -13.27
N ILE A 65 -2.06 -22.35 -12.63
CA ILE A 65 -1.77 -22.26 -11.18
C ILE A 65 -0.93 -21.02 -10.88
N TRP A 66 0.11 -20.75 -11.70
CA TRP A 66 0.89 -19.53 -11.51
C TRP A 66 0.04 -18.28 -11.64
N LYS A 67 -0.81 -18.20 -12.66
CA LYS A 67 -1.73 -17.06 -12.85
C LYS A 67 -2.71 -16.89 -11.68
N GLU A 68 -3.22 -17.99 -11.12
CA GLU A 68 -4.06 -17.95 -9.92
C GLU A 68 -3.30 -17.36 -8.73
N LEU A 69 -2.07 -17.82 -8.47
CA LEU A 69 -1.24 -17.34 -7.38
C LEU A 69 -0.84 -15.86 -7.56
N GLU A 70 -0.47 -15.47 -8.77
CA GLU A 70 -0.12 -14.08 -9.13
C GLU A 70 -1.30 -13.11 -8.97
N SER A 71 -2.54 -13.61 -9.04
CA SER A 71 -3.72 -12.77 -8.81
C SER A 71 -3.79 -12.17 -7.40
N ALA A 72 -3.03 -12.74 -6.45
CA ALA A 72 -2.89 -12.20 -5.10
C ALA A 72 -2.05 -10.91 -5.03
N LYS A 73 -1.32 -10.53 -6.10
CA LYS A 73 -0.43 -9.36 -6.13
C LYS A 73 -1.15 -8.09 -5.66
N LYS A 74 -2.24 -7.72 -6.32
CA LYS A 74 -2.96 -6.49 -6.01
C LYS A 74 -3.48 -6.43 -4.56
N PRO A 75 -4.23 -7.44 -4.05
CA PRO A 75 -4.67 -7.43 -2.66
C PRO A 75 -3.50 -7.41 -1.66
N GLN A 76 -2.39 -8.10 -1.93
CA GLN A 76 -1.22 -8.11 -1.06
C GLN A 76 -0.50 -6.75 -1.01
N VAL A 77 -0.40 -6.04 -2.12
CA VAL A 77 0.14 -4.67 -2.15
C VAL A 77 -0.77 -3.70 -1.41
N GLU A 78 -2.11 -3.83 -1.52
CA GLU A 78 -3.04 -3.01 -0.74
C GLU A 78 -2.94 -3.31 0.77
N GLU A 79 -2.70 -4.57 1.14
CA GLU A 79 -2.51 -4.98 2.54
C GLU A 79 -1.26 -4.33 3.15
N VAL A 80 -0.10 -4.42 2.49
CA VAL A 80 1.13 -3.80 3.01
C VAL A 80 1.02 -2.29 3.07
N LYS A 81 0.36 -1.63 2.12
CA LYS A 81 0.08 -0.20 2.18
C LYS A 81 -0.74 0.16 3.42
N ALA A 82 -1.73 -0.66 3.78
CA ALA A 82 -2.53 -0.45 4.98
C ALA A 82 -1.69 -0.58 6.27
N VAL A 83 -0.75 -1.52 6.32
CA VAL A 83 0.17 -1.68 7.46
C VAL A 83 1.13 -0.49 7.55
N LEU A 84 1.65 0.00 6.41
CA LEU A 84 2.55 1.16 6.35
C LEU A 84 1.92 2.45 6.90
N VAL A 85 0.59 2.60 6.87
CA VAL A 85 -0.11 3.76 7.45
C VAL A 85 0.35 4.04 8.89
N SER A 86 0.57 3.00 9.69
CA SER A 86 1.01 3.14 11.09
C SER A 86 2.40 3.79 11.20
N ALA A 87 3.32 3.47 10.29
CA ALA A 87 4.65 4.07 10.23
C ALA A 87 4.55 5.58 9.90
N TYR A 88 3.72 5.94 8.94
CA TYR A 88 3.51 7.36 8.57
C TYR A 88 2.84 8.14 9.69
N LYS A 89 1.89 7.55 10.41
CA LYS A 89 1.18 8.20 11.52
C LYS A 89 2.11 8.57 12.69
N ALA A 90 3.24 7.86 12.82
CA ALA A 90 4.24 8.16 13.85
C ALA A 90 5.03 9.46 13.57
N TYR A 91 5.13 9.88 12.30
CA TYR A 91 5.97 11.01 11.89
C TYR A 91 5.20 12.18 11.29
N PHE A 92 4.05 11.93 10.65
CA PHE A 92 3.37 12.93 9.82
C PHE A 92 1.93 13.16 10.26
N THR A 93 1.54 14.42 10.30
CA THR A 93 0.15 14.83 10.48
C THR A 93 -0.64 14.68 9.18
N MET A 94 -1.96 14.79 9.25
CA MET A 94 -2.81 14.85 8.06
C MET A 94 -2.40 15.97 7.11
N ASN A 95 -1.98 17.13 7.64
CA ASN A 95 -1.56 18.25 6.79
C ASN A 95 -0.24 17.96 6.08
N ASP A 96 0.71 17.29 6.75
CA ASP A 96 1.95 16.83 6.11
C ASP A 96 1.64 15.87 4.97
N ILE A 97 0.77 14.87 5.18
CA ILE A 97 0.38 13.91 4.13
C ILE A 97 -0.25 14.63 2.94
N LYS A 98 -1.12 15.62 3.16
CA LYS A 98 -1.70 16.42 2.07
C LYS A 98 -0.63 17.21 1.30
N ASN A 99 0.30 17.85 1.99
CA ASN A 99 1.38 18.60 1.35
C ASN A 99 2.30 17.68 0.54
N MET A 100 2.63 16.51 1.08
CA MET A 100 3.38 15.47 0.37
C MET A 100 2.63 15.00 -0.88
N THR A 101 1.34 14.73 -0.77
CA THR A 101 0.49 14.32 -1.89
C THR A 101 0.49 15.37 -3.00
N VAL A 102 0.23 16.64 -2.67
CA VAL A 102 0.26 17.75 -3.65
C VAL A 102 1.62 17.83 -4.36
N PHE A 103 2.71 17.66 -3.64
CA PHE A 103 4.04 17.66 -4.24
C PHE A 103 4.23 16.47 -5.20
N TYR A 104 3.90 15.23 -4.77
CA TYR A 104 4.10 14.04 -5.60
C TYR A 104 3.13 13.95 -6.78
N GLU A 105 2.00 14.64 -6.75
CA GLU A 105 1.11 14.82 -7.91
C GLU A 105 1.64 15.81 -8.94
N SER A 106 2.61 16.65 -8.59
CA SER A 106 3.19 17.65 -9.50
C SER A 106 3.98 17.02 -10.64
N THR A 107 4.09 17.76 -11.76
CA THR A 107 4.93 17.35 -12.89
C THR A 107 6.40 17.19 -12.47
N ALA A 108 6.89 18.08 -11.60
CA ALA A 108 8.28 18.06 -11.11
C ALA A 108 8.59 16.75 -10.36
N ALA A 109 7.72 16.33 -9.43
CA ALA A 109 7.91 15.09 -8.68
C ALA A 109 7.72 13.85 -9.56
N LYS A 110 6.75 13.83 -10.45
CA LYS A 110 6.58 12.73 -11.43
C LYS A 110 7.80 12.55 -12.32
N LEU A 111 8.37 13.63 -12.83
CA LEU A 111 9.62 13.58 -13.59
C LEU A 111 10.82 13.16 -12.72
N MET A 112 10.87 13.62 -11.47
CA MET A 112 11.91 13.21 -10.51
C MET A 112 11.93 11.69 -10.29
N LEU A 113 10.74 11.06 -10.22
CA LEU A 113 10.62 9.61 -10.05
C LEU A 113 10.88 8.83 -11.34
N ALA A 114 10.34 9.30 -12.48
CA ALA A 114 10.33 8.52 -13.71
C ALA A 114 11.60 8.75 -14.58
N ASP A 115 12.03 10.00 -14.74
CA ASP A 115 13.18 10.37 -15.57
C ASP A 115 13.77 11.73 -15.13
N PRO A 116 14.67 11.73 -14.14
CA PRO A 116 15.29 12.98 -13.65
C PRO A 116 16.05 13.78 -14.70
N SER A 117 16.43 13.17 -15.84
CA SER A 117 17.13 13.86 -16.93
C SER A 117 16.26 14.92 -17.61
N LYS A 118 14.94 14.76 -17.54
CA LYS A 118 13.94 15.69 -18.11
C LYS A 118 13.58 16.88 -17.19
N LEU A 119 14.18 16.96 -16.00
CA LEU A 119 13.94 18.07 -15.09
C LEU A 119 14.50 19.38 -15.64
N THR A 120 13.63 20.38 -15.80
CA THR A 120 14.01 21.77 -16.12
C THR A 120 14.53 22.50 -14.87
N ALA A 121 15.09 23.69 -15.04
CA ALA A 121 15.47 24.56 -13.92
C ALA A 121 14.25 24.87 -13.02
N THR A 122 13.08 25.15 -13.62
CA THR A 122 11.84 25.41 -12.88
C THR A 122 11.41 24.20 -12.05
N HIS A 123 11.48 22.98 -12.61
CA HIS A 123 11.16 21.75 -11.87
C HIS A 123 12.12 21.56 -10.69
N ARG A 124 13.42 21.79 -10.87
CA ARG A 124 14.43 21.70 -9.78
C ARG A 124 14.14 22.70 -8.67
N GLN A 125 13.74 23.93 -9.04
CA GLN A 125 13.35 24.94 -8.08
C GLN A 125 12.08 24.53 -7.30
N GLN A 126 11.07 23.98 -7.96
CA GLN A 126 9.85 23.47 -7.28
C GLN A 126 10.19 22.35 -6.28
N ILE A 127 11.06 21.41 -6.68
CA ILE A 127 11.56 20.34 -5.80
C ILE A 127 12.30 20.94 -4.59
N GLY A 128 13.22 21.89 -4.83
CA GLY A 128 13.93 22.58 -3.76
C GLY A 128 12.99 23.28 -2.78
N ASN A 129 12.04 24.06 -3.29
CA ASN A 129 11.06 24.78 -2.46
C ASN A 129 10.23 23.81 -1.60
N PHE A 130 9.89 22.62 -2.11
CA PHE A 130 9.18 21.62 -1.33
C PHE A 130 10.06 21.10 -0.19
N TYR A 131 11.30 20.70 -0.49
CA TYR A 131 12.19 20.17 0.55
C TYR A 131 12.64 21.23 1.57
N ASP A 132 12.62 22.51 1.20
CA ASP A 132 12.85 23.64 2.12
C ASP A 132 11.63 23.97 3.00
N SER A 133 10.45 23.45 2.66
CA SER A 133 9.23 23.63 3.45
C SER A 133 9.27 22.87 4.78
N GLU A 134 8.39 23.23 5.73
CA GLU A 134 8.26 22.52 7.02
C GLU A 134 8.02 21.01 6.82
N THR A 135 7.12 20.63 5.90
CA THR A 135 6.83 19.24 5.57
C THR A 135 8.04 18.53 4.95
N GLY A 136 8.73 19.19 4.01
CA GLY A 136 9.94 18.64 3.38
C GLY A 136 11.06 18.43 4.37
N GLN A 137 11.31 19.38 5.27
CA GLN A 137 12.31 19.24 6.34
C GLN A 137 11.94 18.09 7.29
N LYS A 138 10.65 17.95 7.64
CA LYS A 138 10.17 16.83 8.44
C LYS A 138 10.43 15.49 7.75
N MET A 139 10.21 15.38 6.45
CA MET A 139 10.55 14.17 5.67
C MET A 139 12.03 13.84 5.75
N ILE A 140 12.91 14.85 5.61
CA ILE A 140 14.37 14.66 5.69
C ILE A 140 14.76 14.12 7.07
N VAL A 141 14.28 14.75 8.14
CA VAL A 141 14.61 14.35 9.52
C VAL A 141 14.06 12.98 9.89
N SER A 142 12.87 12.63 9.37
CA SER A 142 12.21 11.34 9.67
C SER A 142 12.74 10.18 8.85
N LYS A 143 13.53 10.44 7.79
CA LYS A 143 13.90 9.46 6.77
C LYS A 143 14.43 8.15 7.34
N ASP A 144 15.43 8.22 8.20
CA ASP A 144 16.10 7.01 8.71
C ASP A 144 15.20 6.21 9.65
N GLY A 145 14.45 6.90 10.52
CA GLY A 145 13.50 6.27 11.42
C GLY A 145 12.34 5.60 10.68
N LEU A 146 11.80 6.29 9.68
CA LEU A 146 10.73 5.76 8.82
C LEU A 146 11.24 4.55 8.01
N ALA A 147 12.39 4.66 7.36
CA ALA A 147 12.99 3.59 6.57
C ALA A 147 13.25 2.32 7.39
N LYS A 148 13.62 2.46 8.67
CA LYS A 148 13.78 1.31 9.57
C LYS A 148 12.45 0.58 9.77
N ILE A 149 11.37 1.33 10.10
CA ILE A 149 10.04 0.74 10.34
C ILE A 149 9.50 0.12 9.05
N GLU A 150 9.63 0.82 7.92
CA GLU A 150 9.22 0.30 6.61
C GLU A 150 9.99 -0.98 6.25
N GLY A 151 11.28 -1.05 6.56
CA GLY A 151 12.11 -2.23 6.35
C GLY A 151 11.63 -3.43 7.18
N GLU A 152 11.31 -3.24 8.45
CA GLU A 152 10.76 -4.28 9.34
C GLU A 152 9.40 -4.79 8.81
N ILE A 153 8.50 -3.88 8.44
CA ILE A 153 7.19 -4.22 7.85
C ILE A 153 7.38 -5.01 6.54
N SER A 154 8.27 -4.53 5.65
CA SER A 154 8.52 -5.16 4.35
C SER A 154 9.09 -6.58 4.49
N MET A 155 10.01 -6.77 5.43
CA MET A 155 10.62 -8.08 5.70
C MET A 155 9.57 -9.06 6.23
N GLN A 156 8.75 -8.65 7.20
CA GLN A 156 7.69 -9.48 7.74
C GLN A 156 6.66 -9.84 6.66
N TRP A 157 6.12 -8.82 5.98
CA TRP A 157 5.11 -9.00 4.94
C TRP A 157 5.60 -9.92 3.80
N SER A 158 6.80 -9.68 3.27
CA SER A 158 7.33 -10.50 2.18
C SER A 158 7.55 -11.96 2.60
N GLY A 159 8.01 -12.19 3.84
CA GLY A 159 8.17 -13.54 4.40
C GLY A 159 6.84 -14.26 4.57
N GLU A 160 5.80 -13.59 5.06
CA GLU A 160 4.45 -14.14 5.21
C GLU A 160 3.81 -14.44 3.84
N PHE A 161 3.94 -13.53 2.90
CA PHE A 161 3.41 -13.73 1.54
C PHE A 161 4.12 -14.90 0.83
N TYR A 162 5.45 -14.97 0.90
CA TYR A 162 6.20 -16.10 0.36
C TYR A 162 5.71 -17.44 0.95
N LYS A 163 5.59 -17.54 2.28
CA LYS A 163 5.09 -18.75 2.95
C LYS A 163 3.68 -19.11 2.51
N SER A 164 2.81 -18.11 2.33
CA SER A 164 1.44 -18.32 1.82
C SER A 164 1.43 -18.93 0.43
N VAL A 165 2.29 -18.44 -0.48
CA VAL A 165 2.39 -18.98 -1.84
C VAL A 165 2.94 -20.41 -1.83
N ILE A 166 3.98 -20.70 -1.04
CA ILE A 166 4.53 -22.06 -0.88
C ILE A 166 3.45 -23.01 -0.33
N HIS A 167 2.70 -22.58 0.67
CA HIS A 167 1.61 -23.39 1.23
C HIS A 167 0.53 -23.73 0.18
N LYS A 168 0.10 -22.75 -0.60
CA LYS A 168 -0.85 -22.95 -1.69
C LYS A 168 -0.32 -23.89 -2.79
N LEU A 169 0.98 -23.83 -3.10
CA LEU A 169 1.61 -24.78 -4.01
C LEU A 169 1.59 -26.19 -3.42
N ALA A 170 1.91 -26.36 -2.14
CA ALA A 170 1.86 -27.65 -1.46
C ALA A 170 0.45 -28.25 -1.43
N GLU A 171 -0.60 -27.45 -1.16
CA GLU A 171 -2.01 -27.88 -1.26
C GLU A 171 -2.40 -28.38 -2.65
N LYS A 172 -1.73 -27.89 -3.69
CA LYS A 172 -1.91 -28.32 -5.09
C LYS A 172 -1.00 -29.49 -5.47
N GLY A 173 -0.25 -30.07 -4.51
CA GLY A 173 0.63 -31.23 -4.70
C GLY A 173 2.06 -30.90 -5.13
N TYR A 174 2.48 -29.64 -5.02
CA TYR A 174 3.83 -29.18 -5.35
C TYR A 174 4.58 -28.81 -4.07
N SER A 175 5.42 -29.69 -3.56
CA SER A 175 6.22 -29.44 -2.36
C SER A 175 7.72 -29.49 -2.68
N LEU A 176 8.48 -28.53 -2.18
CA LEU A 176 9.94 -28.58 -2.19
C LEU A 176 10.41 -29.63 -1.17
N ASN A 177 11.30 -30.52 -1.58
CA ASN A 177 11.95 -31.50 -0.71
C ASN A 177 13.02 -30.84 0.16
#